data_0768c0a9a6dd53cc5511c64a045e34a9
#
_entry.id   0768c0a9a6dd53cc5511c64a045e34a9
#
_cell.length_a   1.000
_cell.length_b   1.000
_cell.length_c   1.000
_cell.angle_alpha   90.00
_cell.angle_beta   90.00
_cell.angle_gamma   90.00
#
_symmetry.space_group_name_H-M   'P 1'
#
loop_
_entity.id
_entity.type
_entity.pdbx_description
1 polymer ?
#
loop_
_entity_poly.entity_id
_entity_poly.type
_entity_poly.pdbx_seq_one_letter_code
_entity_poly.pdbx_strand_id
1 'polypeptide(L)'
;VLILGSAGIGKSELALDLVSRGHALVADDSPVLTQQADGRWLGRCLFPLQDFLEVRGLGILNIRRLFGDRAICAEHPLDLVIRLEDAPSRPEDRLAGAWRDYRLGGHAVPELPLTVRGGRNLALLVETAARLRACGAGEGIGYNAGQELSRRLEEHLGKESL
;
A
#
# COMPACT_ATOMS: atom_id res chain seq x y z
N VAL A 1 4.69 3.43 -0.09
CA VAL A 1 3.93 2.17 -0.39
C VAL A 1 4.61 1.43 -1.53
N LEU A 2 4.77 0.10 -1.41
CA LEU A 2 5.20 -0.81 -2.48
C LEU A 2 4.00 -1.63 -2.97
N ILE A 3 3.72 -1.62 -4.27
CA ILE A 3 2.62 -2.39 -4.88
C ILE A 3 3.22 -3.64 -5.53
N LEU A 4 2.80 -4.82 -5.07
CA LEU A 4 3.21 -6.13 -5.56
C LEU A 4 2.03 -6.84 -6.23
N GLY A 5 2.32 -7.80 -7.09
CA GLY A 5 1.32 -8.64 -7.76
C GLY A 5 1.85 -9.20 -9.07
N SER A 6 1.13 -10.18 -9.64
CA SER A 6 1.49 -10.82 -10.90
C SER A 6 1.55 -9.82 -12.07
N ALA A 7 2.25 -10.18 -13.13
CA ALA A 7 2.29 -9.37 -14.34
C ALA A 7 0.86 -9.21 -14.90
N GLY A 8 0.49 -7.98 -15.28
CA GLY A 8 -0.81 -7.68 -15.87
C GLY A 8 -1.97 -7.57 -14.88
N ILE A 9 -1.73 -7.66 -13.56
CA ILE A 9 -2.81 -7.57 -12.55
C ILE A 9 -3.37 -6.16 -12.34
N GLY A 10 -2.75 -5.12 -12.92
CA GLY A 10 -3.22 -3.74 -12.81
C GLY A 10 -2.37 -2.85 -11.88
N LYS A 11 -1.10 -3.20 -11.62
CA LYS A 11 -0.21 -2.38 -10.77
C LYS A 11 0.01 -0.98 -11.32
N SER A 12 0.35 -0.88 -12.61
CA SER A 12 0.64 0.40 -13.27
C SER A 12 -0.61 1.26 -13.42
N GLU A 13 -1.77 0.65 -13.70
CA GLU A 13 -3.05 1.35 -13.72
C GLU A 13 -3.41 1.92 -12.34
N LEU A 14 -3.17 1.15 -11.28
CA LEU A 14 -3.36 1.62 -9.90
C LEU A 14 -2.36 2.73 -9.56
N ALA A 15 -1.09 2.62 -9.96
CA ALA A 15 -0.09 3.66 -9.76
C ALA A 15 -0.50 4.96 -10.47
N LEU A 16 -0.99 4.88 -11.72
CA LEU A 16 -1.48 6.03 -12.47
C LEU A 16 -2.70 6.69 -11.78
N ASP A 17 -3.66 5.89 -11.29
CA ASP A 17 -4.81 6.42 -10.53
C ASP A 17 -4.35 7.15 -9.27
N LEU A 18 -3.43 6.59 -8.49
CA LEU A 18 -2.85 7.23 -7.30
C LEU A 18 -2.13 8.54 -7.65
N VAL A 19 -1.32 8.55 -8.73
CA VAL A 19 -0.64 9.78 -9.21
C VAL A 19 -1.66 10.85 -9.61
N SER A 20 -2.73 10.47 -10.30
CA SER A 20 -3.80 11.41 -10.69
C SER A 20 -4.51 12.05 -9.50
N ARG A 21 -4.47 11.38 -8.33
CA ARG A 21 -5.01 11.85 -7.05
C ARG A 21 -4.01 12.68 -6.23
N GLY A 22 -2.82 12.93 -6.77
CA GLY A 22 -1.80 13.78 -6.16
C GLY A 22 -0.73 13.04 -5.37
N HIS A 23 -0.63 11.71 -5.48
CA HIS A 23 0.50 10.95 -4.96
C HIS A 23 1.70 11.01 -5.90
N ALA A 24 2.90 10.72 -5.37
CA ALA A 24 4.13 10.76 -6.16
C ALA A 24 4.63 9.35 -6.50
N LEU A 25 5.07 9.17 -7.75
CA LEU A 25 5.75 7.98 -8.23
C LEU A 25 7.21 8.00 -7.78
N VAL A 26 7.68 6.90 -7.19
CA VAL A 26 9.11 6.67 -6.93
C VAL A 26 9.72 5.89 -8.08
N ALA A 27 9.12 4.77 -8.43
CA ALA A 27 9.53 3.88 -9.50
C ALA A 27 8.35 3.07 -10.01
N ASP A 28 8.40 2.66 -11.27
CA ASP A 28 7.50 1.66 -11.85
C ASP A 28 8.02 0.25 -11.54
N ASP A 29 8.49 -0.46 -12.52
CA ASP A 29 9.10 -1.77 -12.34
C ASP A 29 10.50 -1.68 -11.69
N SER A 30 10.84 -2.68 -10.91
CA SER A 30 12.19 -2.86 -10.35
C SER A 30 12.71 -1.68 -9.49
N PRO A 31 11.97 -1.22 -8.46
CA PRO A 31 12.52 -0.28 -7.50
C PRO A 31 13.75 -0.89 -6.80
N VAL A 32 14.77 -0.07 -6.59
CA VAL A 32 15.91 -0.45 -5.75
C VAL A 32 15.57 -0.20 -4.30
N LEU A 33 15.64 -1.24 -3.49
CA LEU A 33 15.44 -1.15 -2.05
C LEU A 33 16.79 -1.22 -1.34
N THR A 34 17.11 -0.21 -0.53
CA THR A 34 18.35 -0.13 0.25
C THR A 34 18.02 -0.06 1.72
N GLN A 35 18.63 -0.94 2.53
CA GLN A 35 18.47 -0.91 3.97
C GLN A 35 19.32 0.22 4.56
N GLN A 36 18.71 1.03 5.41
CA GLN A 36 19.34 2.11 6.14
C GLN A 36 19.97 1.58 7.45
N ALA A 37 20.87 2.36 8.06
CA ALA A 37 21.52 2.00 9.32
C ALA A 37 20.53 1.80 10.49
N ASP A 38 19.35 2.45 10.43
CA ASP A 38 18.28 2.31 11.42
C ASP A 38 17.34 1.12 11.13
N GLY A 39 17.68 0.30 10.12
CA GLY A 39 16.93 -0.89 9.73
C GLY A 39 15.78 -0.63 8.75
N ARG A 40 15.38 0.61 8.52
CA ARG A 40 14.32 0.94 7.55
C ARG A 40 14.78 0.70 6.13
N TRP A 41 13.84 0.42 5.25
CA TRP A 41 14.09 0.28 3.82
C TRP A 41 13.71 1.55 3.07
N LEU A 42 14.61 2.01 2.20
CA LEU A 42 14.42 3.16 1.32
C LEU A 42 14.27 2.66 -0.11
N GLY A 43 13.19 3.05 -0.78
CA GLY A 43 12.93 2.75 -2.18
C GLY A 43 13.30 3.91 -3.07
N ARG A 44 13.96 3.63 -4.20
CA ARG A 44 14.31 4.61 -5.24
C ARG A 44 14.23 4.01 -6.63
N CYS A 45 14.14 4.86 -7.64
CA CYS A 45 14.27 4.46 -9.03
C CYS A 45 15.73 4.55 -9.50
N LEU A 46 16.10 3.67 -10.43
CA LEU A 46 17.37 3.79 -11.13
C LEU A 46 17.23 4.74 -12.33
N PHE A 47 18.17 5.67 -12.46
CA PHE A 47 18.33 6.39 -13.72
C PHE A 47 18.74 5.38 -14.83
N PRO A 48 18.16 5.41 -16.06
CA PRO A 48 17.31 6.47 -16.64
C PRO A 48 15.78 6.21 -16.57
N LEU A 49 15.32 5.26 -15.76
CA LEU A 49 13.90 4.86 -15.70
C LEU A 49 13.03 5.82 -14.86
N GLN A 50 13.66 6.74 -14.15
CA GLN A 50 12.94 7.71 -13.35
C GLN A 50 11.95 8.52 -14.19
N ASP A 51 10.81 8.87 -13.62
CA ASP A 51 9.71 9.63 -14.23
C ASP A 51 8.84 8.83 -15.22
N PHE A 52 9.20 7.60 -15.57
CA PHE A 52 8.46 6.80 -16.53
C PHE A 52 7.58 5.76 -15.85
N LEU A 53 6.38 5.55 -16.42
CA LEU A 53 5.41 4.54 -16.02
C LEU A 53 4.86 3.87 -17.28
N GLU A 54 4.96 2.54 -17.37
CA GLU A 54 4.35 1.79 -18.47
C GLU A 54 2.93 1.39 -18.11
N VAL A 55 1.94 1.84 -18.91
CA VAL A 55 0.54 1.50 -18.71
C VAL A 55 0.00 0.80 -19.95
N ARG A 56 -0.56 -0.40 -19.75
CA ARG A 56 -1.13 -1.19 -20.85
C ARG A 56 -2.21 -0.39 -21.59
N GLY A 57 -2.11 -0.32 -22.91
CA GLY A 57 -3.03 0.43 -23.77
C GLY A 57 -2.68 1.91 -23.96
N LEU A 58 -1.84 2.49 -23.07
CA LEU A 58 -1.35 3.86 -23.22
C LEU A 58 0.14 3.92 -23.60
N GLY A 59 0.90 2.83 -23.34
CA GLY A 59 2.34 2.79 -23.54
C GLY A 59 3.13 3.43 -22.40
N ILE A 60 4.32 3.94 -22.70
CA ILE A 60 5.21 4.57 -21.73
C ILE A 60 4.84 6.03 -21.54
N LEU A 61 4.49 6.41 -20.32
CA LEU A 61 4.10 7.76 -19.93
C LEU A 61 5.25 8.44 -19.20
N ASN A 62 5.52 9.71 -19.50
CA ASN A 62 6.38 10.54 -18.65
C ASN A 62 5.50 11.25 -17.62
N ILE A 63 5.54 10.77 -16.39
CA ILE A 63 4.68 11.23 -15.28
C ILE A 63 4.98 12.68 -14.89
N ARG A 64 6.25 13.07 -14.86
CA ARG A 64 6.63 14.45 -14.59
C ARG A 64 6.04 15.43 -15.59
N ARG A 65 6.04 15.07 -16.89
CA ARG A 65 5.48 15.92 -17.96
C ARG A 65 3.96 16.03 -17.88
N LEU A 66 3.28 14.95 -17.46
CA LEU A 66 1.82 14.89 -17.40
C LEU A 66 1.25 15.54 -16.13
N PHE A 67 1.91 15.35 -14.98
CA PHE A 67 1.36 15.70 -13.66
C PHE A 67 2.24 16.70 -12.88
N GLY A 68 3.39 17.09 -13.44
CA GLY A 68 4.32 18.06 -12.82
C GLY A 68 5.32 17.42 -11.85
N ASP A 69 6.23 18.24 -11.34
CA ASP A 69 7.35 17.79 -10.48
C ASP A 69 6.90 17.14 -9.19
N ARG A 70 5.76 17.55 -8.63
CA ARG A 70 5.21 16.98 -7.39
C ARG A 70 4.74 15.55 -7.53
N ALA A 71 4.52 15.08 -8.76
CA ALA A 71 4.14 13.71 -9.04
C ALA A 71 5.31 12.73 -9.04
N ILE A 72 6.55 13.21 -8.79
CA ILE A 72 7.75 12.37 -8.73
C ILE A 72 8.41 12.54 -7.36
N CYS A 73 8.82 11.42 -6.78
CA CYS A 73 9.62 11.36 -5.57
C CYS A 73 10.90 10.56 -5.85
N ALA A 74 12.08 11.14 -5.61
CA ALA A 74 13.34 10.48 -5.92
C ALA A 74 13.58 9.21 -5.09
N GLU A 75 13.19 9.27 -3.80
CA GLU A 75 13.29 8.15 -2.86
C GLU A 75 12.29 8.31 -1.72
N HIS A 76 11.83 7.20 -1.15
CA HIS A 76 10.88 7.22 -0.04
C HIS A 76 11.04 5.97 0.85
N PRO A 77 10.88 6.10 2.19
CA PRO A 77 10.81 4.95 3.08
C PRO A 77 9.70 3.97 2.71
N LEU A 78 9.97 2.67 2.87
CA LEU A 78 8.99 1.62 2.68
C LEU A 78 8.27 1.33 4.00
N ASP A 79 7.03 1.80 4.11
CA ASP A 79 6.22 1.70 5.33
C ASP A 79 5.04 0.73 5.17
N LEU A 80 4.69 0.38 3.93
CA LEU A 80 3.52 -0.45 3.61
C LEU A 80 3.72 -1.19 2.30
N VAL A 81 3.33 -2.46 2.28
CA VAL A 81 3.21 -3.27 1.07
C VAL A 81 1.74 -3.52 0.77
N ILE A 82 1.33 -3.27 -0.46
CA ILE A 82 0.03 -3.67 -1.00
C ILE A 82 0.26 -4.81 -1.98
N ARG A 83 -0.37 -5.96 -1.76
CA ARG A 83 -0.30 -7.08 -2.70
C ARG A 83 -1.62 -7.23 -3.44
N LEU A 84 -1.59 -7.04 -4.75
CA LEU A 84 -2.74 -7.30 -5.60
C LEU A 84 -2.85 -8.81 -5.88
N GLU A 85 -4.04 -9.37 -5.68
CA GLU A 85 -4.34 -10.80 -5.86
C GLU A 85 -5.62 -10.97 -6.68
N ASP A 86 -5.66 -11.98 -7.58
CA ASP A 86 -6.86 -12.29 -8.38
C ASP A 86 -7.98 -12.90 -7.52
N ALA A 87 -7.61 -13.63 -6.47
CA ALA A 87 -8.52 -14.22 -5.51
C ALA A 87 -7.97 -14.07 -4.10
N PRO A 88 -8.81 -13.99 -3.06
CA PRO A 88 -8.34 -13.89 -1.68
C PRO A 88 -7.59 -15.16 -1.31
N SER A 89 -6.37 -15.01 -0.78
CA SER A 89 -5.54 -16.13 -0.31
C SER A 89 -6.08 -16.78 0.96
N ARG A 90 -6.97 -16.09 1.68
CA ARG A 90 -7.65 -16.56 2.90
C ARG A 90 -9.05 -15.95 2.99
N PRO A 91 -9.99 -16.56 3.74
CA PRO A 91 -11.24 -15.90 4.11
C PRO A 91 -10.92 -14.54 4.74
N GLU A 92 -11.55 -13.49 4.24
CA GLU A 92 -11.38 -12.15 4.81
C GLU A 92 -11.99 -12.13 6.22
N ASP A 93 -11.18 -11.84 7.23
CA ASP A 93 -11.68 -11.47 8.54
C ASP A 93 -12.24 -10.03 8.44
N ARG A 94 -13.54 -9.91 8.55
CA ARG A 94 -14.25 -8.63 8.38
C ARG A 94 -13.90 -7.62 9.46
N LEU A 95 -13.47 -8.06 10.63
CA LEU A 95 -13.15 -7.18 11.77
C LEU A 95 -11.68 -6.81 11.82
N ALA A 96 -10.78 -7.78 11.59
CA ALA A 96 -9.33 -7.57 11.72
C ALA A 96 -8.64 -7.15 10.42
N GLY A 97 -9.29 -7.35 9.25
CA GLY A 97 -8.64 -7.22 7.95
C GLY A 97 -7.66 -8.36 7.68
N ALA A 98 -7.04 -8.35 6.50
CA ALA A 98 -6.14 -9.42 6.05
C ALA A 98 -4.65 -9.04 6.19
N TRP A 99 -4.30 -8.20 7.17
CA TRP A 99 -2.94 -7.75 7.40
C TRP A 99 -1.98 -8.90 7.69
N ARG A 100 -0.79 -8.84 7.14
CA ARG A 100 0.30 -9.79 7.37
C ARG A 100 1.67 -9.11 7.31
N ASP A 101 2.73 -9.82 7.66
CA ASP A 101 4.09 -9.32 7.55
C ASP A 101 4.71 -9.69 6.20
N TYR A 102 5.18 -8.69 5.47
CA TYR A 102 6.11 -8.86 4.36
C TYR A 102 7.53 -8.81 4.90
N ARG A 103 8.28 -9.91 4.76
CA ARG A 103 9.65 -9.97 5.27
C ARG A 103 10.66 -9.57 4.20
N LEU A 104 11.46 -8.56 4.54
CA LEU A 104 12.52 -8.05 3.69
C LEU A 104 13.82 -7.92 4.53
N GLY A 105 14.87 -8.68 4.19
CA GLY A 105 16.15 -8.64 4.90
C GLY A 105 16.05 -8.80 6.42
N GLY A 106 15.13 -9.65 6.90
CA GLY A 106 14.91 -9.87 8.32
C GLY A 106 13.94 -8.88 9.00
N HIS A 107 13.59 -7.78 8.36
CA HIS A 107 12.60 -6.81 8.85
C HIS A 107 11.19 -7.13 8.35
N ALA A 108 10.20 -6.90 9.19
CA ALA A 108 8.79 -7.02 8.84
C ALA A 108 8.24 -5.65 8.40
N VAL A 109 7.63 -5.62 7.22
CA VAL A 109 6.87 -4.47 6.72
C VAL A 109 5.40 -4.90 6.65
N PRO A 110 4.45 -4.12 7.18
CA PRO A 110 3.04 -4.46 7.07
C PRO A 110 2.62 -4.64 5.61
N GLU A 111 1.95 -5.75 5.32
CA GLU A 111 1.40 -6.07 4.00
C GLU A 111 -0.11 -6.21 4.10
N LEU A 112 -0.82 -5.57 3.17
CA LEU A 112 -2.25 -5.75 2.97
C LEU A 112 -2.52 -6.36 1.59
N PRO A 113 -3.03 -7.60 1.49
CA PRO A 113 -3.50 -8.16 0.24
C PRO A 113 -4.84 -7.52 -0.16
N LEU A 114 -4.95 -7.11 -1.42
CA LEU A 114 -6.16 -6.58 -2.01
C LEU A 114 -6.56 -7.42 -3.22
N THR A 115 -7.76 -7.96 -3.19
CA THR A 115 -8.31 -8.71 -4.33
C THR A 115 -8.73 -7.76 -5.44
N VAL A 116 -8.20 -7.96 -6.63
CA VAL A 116 -8.55 -7.22 -7.85
C VAL A 116 -9.81 -7.83 -8.44
N ARG A 117 -10.98 -7.37 -7.98
CA ARG A 117 -12.28 -7.73 -8.57
C ARG A 117 -12.94 -6.50 -9.14
N GLY A 118 -13.70 -6.69 -10.25
CA GLY A 118 -14.39 -5.58 -10.91
C GLY A 118 -15.25 -4.76 -9.94
N GLY A 119 -15.18 -3.42 -10.07
CA GLY A 119 -15.96 -2.47 -9.29
C GLY A 119 -15.35 -2.00 -7.96
N ARG A 120 -14.21 -2.54 -7.52
CA ARG A 120 -13.50 -2.01 -6.32
C ARG A 120 -12.65 -0.79 -6.69
N ASN A 121 -12.76 0.27 -5.92
CA ASN A 121 -11.86 1.42 -6.03
C ASN A 121 -10.57 1.11 -5.24
N LEU A 122 -9.58 0.51 -5.94
CA LEU A 122 -8.33 0.09 -5.33
C LEU A 122 -7.51 1.28 -4.81
N ALA A 123 -7.50 2.41 -5.51
CA ALA A 123 -6.78 3.60 -5.07
C ALA A 123 -7.30 4.10 -3.71
N LEU A 124 -8.63 4.17 -3.55
CA LEU A 124 -9.23 4.52 -2.26
C LEU A 124 -8.84 3.56 -1.15
N LEU A 125 -8.79 2.24 -1.43
CA LEU A 125 -8.38 1.24 -0.45
C LEU A 125 -6.91 1.41 -0.05
N VAL A 126 -6.02 1.68 -1.01
CA VAL A 126 -4.59 1.94 -0.76
C VAL A 126 -4.40 3.21 0.06
N GLU A 127 -5.06 4.31 -0.31
CA GLU A 127 -5.02 5.57 0.46
C GLU A 127 -5.50 5.37 1.90
N THR A 128 -6.59 4.62 2.08
CA THR A 128 -7.13 4.31 3.42
C THR A 128 -6.18 3.44 4.22
N ALA A 129 -5.58 2.41 3.61
CA ALA A 129 -4.59 1.55 4.25
C ALA A 129 -3.34 2.35 4.70
N ALA A 130 -2.86 3.27 3.87
CA ALA A 130 -1.76 4.14 4.23
C ALA A 130 -2.09 5.07 5.41
N ARG A 131 -3.32 5.60 5.46
CA ARG A 131 -3.80 6.40 6.61
C ARG A 131 -3.93 5.56 7.88
N LEU A 132 -4.48 4.35 7.79
CA LEU A 132 -4.56 3.42 8.93
C LEU A 132 -3.17 3.12 9.48
N ARG A 133 -2.19 2.90 8.60
CA ARG A 133 -0.80 2.69 9.00
C ARG A 133 -0.21 3.92 9.70
N ALA A 134 -0.47 5.11 9.20
CA ALA A 134 0.01 6.36 9.79
C ALA A 134 -0.63 6.63 11.17
N CYS A 135 -1.90 6.31 11.36
CA CYS A 135 -2.59 6.47 12.64
C CYS A 135 -2.08 5.51 13.73
N GLY A 136 -1.60 4.32 13.32
CA GLY A 136 -1.08 3.30 14.24
C GLY A 136 0.45 3.24 14.34
N ALA A 137 1.16 4.29 13.98
CA ALA A 137 2.62 4.34 13.89
C ALA A 137 3.33 4.19 15.26
N GLY A 138 3.15 3.08 15.94
CA GLY A 138 3.78 2.72 17.22
C GLY A 138 3.44 1.31 17.68
N GLU A 139 2.41 0.70 17.15
CA GLU A 139 1.90 -0.60 17.61
C GLU A 139 1.67 -1.57 16.43
N GLY A 140 2.71 -2.22 15.93
CA GLY A 140 2.61 -3.35 15.01
C GLY A 140 1.88 -3.03 13.68
N ILE A 141 0.72 -3.65 13.45
CA ILE A 141 -0.03 -3.60 12.18
C ILE A 141 -0.78 -2.27 11.94
N GLY A 142 -0.83 -1.35 12.93
CA GLY A 142 -1.54 -0.08 12.82
C GLY A 142 -2.88 -0.07 13.57
N TYR A 143 -3.66 0.99 13.41
CA TYR A 143 -4.97 1.16 14.06
C TYR A 143 -5.95 0.06 13.65
N ASN A 144 -6.47 -0.67 14.64
CA ASN A 144 -7.45 -1.75 14.45
C ASN A 144 -8.81 -1.35 15.04
N ALA A 145 -9.63 -0.75 14.19
CA ALA A 145 -11.00 -0.37 14.55
C ALA A 145 -11.87 -1.58 14.98
N GLY A 146 -11.56 -2.78 14.48
CA GLY A 146 -12.27 -4.00 14.87
C GLY A 146 -12.04 -4.34 16.35
N GLN A 147 -10.81 -4.25 16.83
CA GLN A 147 -10.52 -4.44 18.26
C GLN A 147 -11.15 -3.36 19.13
N GLU A 148 -11.09 -2.10 18.69
CA GLU A 148 -11.75 -1.01 19.39
C GLU A 148 -13.29 -1.22 19.46
N LEU A 149 -13.90 -1.64 18.37
CA LEU A 149 -15.33 -1.95 18.34
C LEU A 149 -15.67 -3.12 19.28
N SER A 150 -14.89 -4.21 19.25
CA SER A 150 -15.10 -5.36 20.16
C SER A 150 -15.05 -4.93 21.62
N ARG A 151 -14.04 -4.14 22.00
CA ARG A 151 -13.92 -3.60 23.36
C ARG A 151 -15.14 -2.75 23.76
N ARG A 152 -15.59 -1.86 22.88
CA ARG A 152 -16.79 -1.03 23.13
C ARG A 152 -18.06 -1.86 23.30
N LEU A 153 -18.21 -2.92 22.51
CA LEU A 153 -19.33 -3.84 22.62
C LEU A 153 -19.31 -4.61 23.95
N GLU A 154 -18.15 -5.11 24.38
CA GLU A 154 -17.98 -5.77 25.67
C GLU A 154 -18.29 -4.84 26.83
N GLU A 155 -17.81 -3.60 26.80
CA GLU A 155 -18.11 -2.58 27.83
C GLU A 155 -19.60 -2.21 27.88
N HIS A 156 -20.28 -2.22 26.75
CA HIS A 156 -21.73 -1.92 26.68
C HIS A 156 -22.57 -3.08 27.21
N LEU A 157 -22.29 -4.30 26.76
CA LEU A 157 -23.01 -5.49 27.19
C LEU A 157 -22.77 -5.83 28.67
N GLY A 158 -21.56 -5.55 29.18
CA GLY A 158 -21.24 -5.73 30.61
C GLY A 158 -21.98 -4.74 31.53
N LYS A 159 -22.48 -3.61 31.01
CA LYS A 159 -23.27 -2.63 31.78
C LYS A 159 -24.77 -2.94 31.82
N GLU A 160 -25.27 -3.75 30.87
CA GLU A 160 -26.68 -4.17 30.83
C GLU A 160 -26.97 -5.42 31.69
N SER A 161 -25.91 -6.04 32.22
CA SER A 161 -25.99 -7.29 33.02
C SER A 161 -25.91 -7.03 34.55
N LEU A 162 -25.97 -5.76 35.00
CA LEU A 162 -26.06 -5.34 36.39
C LEU A 162 -27.37 -4.58 36.66
#